data_a53554ca878d33f5076bcb90ff1e4f9b
#
_entry.id   a53554ca878d33f5076bcb90ff1e4f9b
#
_cell.length_a   1.000
_cell.length_b   1.000
_cell.length_c   1.000
_cell.angle_alpha   90.00
_cell.angle_beta   90.00
_cell.angle_gamma   90.00
#
_symmetry.space_group_name_H-M   'P 1'
#
loop_
_entity.id
_entity.type
_entity.pdbx_description
1 polymer ?
#
loop_
_entity_poly.entity_id
_entity_poly.type
_entity_poly.pdbx_seq_one_letter_code
_entity_poly.pdbx_strand_id
1 'polypeptide(L)'
;FTLSSWVRATEDNAQDWHDYYGINTTNGGQLRVEANNNNPPRIHVPASGIVHPNLYSSNNSAGKLDADEWNHLVFTGTGGKLNLYMNGVLNTSPNFQEGAQVGGFVIAQANNNSAGAIHDEVGLHKIARHERWVNATYQSQVPGNSFVNYGTLAGPPYFEDTVSELYGKKNVAIAPFTPTVFAGGSPTYTAAGLPPGLSINSSTGQITGATDEVGASSFTVTASGANAAGVAKSASKTYSIKISDPDAYPYKMNFTLSGYAGSSTLNHFPVLLTFDSGISGFSYNSFASATAGDLRFYASTGEELPYEIETWDITGTSRIWVRSGSISGTNTVITAAWGDASQATAPSYVFDGSAWSNGYQAAWHFQEMSGLLTTDSTSNNRHLTAEGGATTGTGQVGNGIALDGSNDQLEAIGFKGVTGGAARSMETWVKTTGTT
;
A
#
# COMPACT_ATOMS: atom_id res chain seq x y z
N PHE A 1 14.98 3.19 -4.49
CA PHE A 1 14.96 3.84 -3.18
C PHE A 1 15.67 5.19 -3.22
N THR A 2 15.40 6.02 -2.24
CA THR A 2 16.14 7.26 -1.97
C THR A 2 16.39 7.37 -0.47
N LEU A 3 17.60 7.71 -0.10
CA LEU A 3 17.99 8.07 1.25
C LEU A 3 18.50 9.50 1.21
N SER A 4 18.00 10.35 2.08
CA SER A 4 18.42 11.75 2.19
C SER A 4 18.74 12.12 3.65
N SER A 5 19.67 13.01 3.86
CA SER A 5 19.95 13.58 5.18
C SER A 5 20.81 14.83 5.06
N TRP A 6 20.68 15.71 6.03
CA TRP A 6 21.66 16.73 6.32
C TRP A 6 22.70 16.18 7.28
N VAL A 7 23.96 16.48 7.00
CA VAL A 7 25.11 16.05 7.80
C VAL A 7 26.00 17.23 8.08
N ARG A 8 26.39 17.40 9.34
CA ARG A 8 27.41 18.34 9.78
C ARG A 8 28.47 17.56 10.53
N ALA A 9 29.68 17.51 9.98
CA ALA A 9 30.84 16.91 10.63
C ALA A 9 31.26 17.77 11.83
N THR A 10 31.45 17.13 13.00
CA THR A 10 31.80 17.85 14.25
C THR A 10 33.28 17.72 14.61
N GLU A 11 34.02 16.88 13.88
CA GLU A 11 35.45 16.66 14.13
C GLU A 11 36.25 16.83 12.86
N ASP A 12 37.44 17.42 13.01
CA ASP A 12 38.44 17.53 11.95
C ASP A 12 39.23 16.21 11.84
N ASN A 13 38.65 15.21 11.18
CA ASN A 13 39.27 13.91 11.01
C ASN A 13 40.06 13.84 9.70
N ALA A 14 41.25 14.45 9.72
CA ALA A 14 42.06 14.69 8.52
C ALA A 14 42.59 13.43 7.81
N GLN A 15 42.58 12.25 8.43
CA GLN A 15 43.27 11.08 7.90
C GLN A 15 42.43 9.81 7.76
N ASP A 16 41.32 9.62 8.52
CA ASP A 16 40.55 8.43 8.52
C ASP A 16 39.20 8.60 7.79
N TRP A 17 38.73 7.53 7.14
CA TRP A 17 37.43 7.48 6.52
C TRP A 17 36.37 7.22 7.58
N HIS A 18 35.35 8.06 7.63
CA HIS A 18 34.22 7.94 8.56
C HIS A 18 32.93 7.64 7.84
N ASP A 19 32.15 6.74 8.42
CA ASP A 19 30.88 6.29 7.87
C ASP A 19 29.73 7.19 8.37
N TYR A 20 29.01 7.80 7.44
CA TYR A 20 27.84 8.63 7.73
C TYR A 20 26.56 7.83 7.64
N TYR A 21 26.48 6.90 6.68
CA TYR A 21 25.35 5.97 6.56
C TYR A 21 25.83 4.60 6.11
N GLY A 22 25.04 3.60 6.48
CA GLY A 22 25.23 2.26 5.98
C GLY A 22 23.92 1.53 5.73
N ILE A 23 23.92 0.67 4.73
CA ILE A 23 22.88 -0.33 4.50
C ILE A 23 23.55 -1.68 4.63
N ASN A 24 23.17 -2.45 5.65
CA ASN A 24 23.68 -3.81 5.81
C ASN A 24 23.13 -4.71 4.72
N THR A 25 23.96 -5.54 4.14
CA THR A 25 23.54 -6.60 3.22
C THR A 25 23.45 -7.93 3.95
N THR A 26 22.60 -8.84 3.48
CA THR A 26 22.41 -10.16 4.11
C THR A 26 23.66 -11.04 4.11
N ASN A 27 24.66 -10.70 3.30
CA ASN A 27 25.93 -11.43 3.20
C ASN A 27 27.06 -10.83 4.06
N GLY A 28 26.72 -9.98 5.03
CA GLY A 28 27.69 -9.38 5.94
C GLY A 28 28.48 -8.21 5.37
N GLY A 29 28.14 -7.73 4.17
CA GLY A 29 28.67 -6.51 3.60
C GLY A 29 27.84 -5.28 3.98
N GLN A 30 28.41 -4.10 3.79
CA GLN A 30 27.72 -2.82 4.01
C GLN A 30 27.91 -1.92 2.80
N LEU A 31 26.81 -1.38 2.30
CA LEU A 31 26.83 -0.23 1.41
C LEU A 31 26.96 1.02 2.28
N ARG A 32 27.99 1.80 2.10
CA ARG A 32 28.32 2.93 2.99
C ARG A 32 28.52 4.22 2.22
N VAL A 33 28.11 5.33 2.81
CA VAL A 33 28.57 6.66 2.44
C VAL A 33 29.61 7.09 3.47
N GLU A 34 30.82 7.25 3.02
CA GLU A 34 31.96 7.63 3.87
C GLU A 34 32.68 8.84 3.32
N ALA A 35 33.25 9.65 4.18
CA ALA A 35 34.07 10.83 3.83
C ALA A 35 35.17 11.03 4.83
N ASN A 36 36.17 11.83 4.43
CA ASN A 36 37.14 12.45 5.30
C ASN A 36 37.44 13.88 4.84
N ASN A 37 38.13 14.66 5.65
CA ASN A 37 38.40 16.08 5.38
C ASN A 37 39.30 16.34 4.15
N ASN A 38 39.98 15.32 3.65
CA ASN A 38 40.89 15.46 2.50
C ASN A 38 40.29 15.01 1.19
N ASN A 39 39.18 14.26 1.25
CA ASN A 39 38.55 13.67 0.07
C ASN A 39 37.02 13.87 0.09
N PRO A 40 36.39 13.97 -1.09
CA PRO A 40 34.94 14.06 -1.21
C PRO A 40 34.25 12.83 -0.68
N PRO A 41 32.95 12.94 -0.33
CA PRO A 41 32.13 11.79 0.00
C PRO A 41 32.16 10.73 -1.09
N ARG A 42 32.28 9.49 -0.70
CA ARG A 42 32.27 8.34 -1.61
C ARG A 42 31.26 7.27 -1.18
N ILE A 43 30.87 6.47 -2.14
CA ILE A 43 30.12 5.26 -1.88
C ILE A 43 31.09 4.10 -1.79
N HIS A 44 31.11 3.43 -0.64
CA HIS A 44 31.83 2.17 -0.47
C HIS A 44 30.89 0.99 -0.63
N VAL A 45 31.23 0.10 -1.55
CA VAL A 45 30.53 -1.18 -1.75
C VAL A 45 31.51 -2.29 -1.38
N PRO A 46 31.24 -3.08 -0.33
CA PRO A 46 32.18 -4.11 0.10
C PRO A 46 32.31 -5.26 -0.90
N ALA A 47 33.50 -5.83 -0.95
CA ALA A 47 33.96 -6.80 -1.95
C ALA A 47 33.41 -8.23 -1.80
N SER A 48 32.47 -8.53 -0.95
CA SER A 48 31.94 -9.90 -0.80
C SER A 48 30.78 -10.18 -1.74
N GLY A 49 31.09 -10.58 -2.95
CA GLY A 49 30.13 -11.12 -3.94
C GLY A 49 29.59 -10.14 -4.98
N ILE A 50 29.88 -8.85 -4.87
CA ILE A 50 29.57 -7.84 -5.88
C ILE A 50 30.85 -7.08 -6.17
N VAL A 51 31.45 -7.33 -7.33
CA VAL A 51 32.70 -6.71 -7.75
C VAL A 51 32.40 -5.30 -8.22
N HIS A 52 32.64 -4.32 -7.37
CA HIS A 52 32.82 -2.94 -7.83
C HIS A 52 34.06 -2.35 -7.16
N PRO A 53 34.96 -1.77 -7.96
CA PRO A 53 36.10 -1.05 -7.43
C PRO A 53 35.60 0.10 -6.55
N ASN A 54 36.38 0.49 -5.57
CA ASN A 54 36.16 1.71 -4.80
C ASN A 54 35.88 2.85 -5.78
N LEU A 55 34.63 3.31 -5.78
CA LEU A 55 34.20 4.35 -6.69
C LEU A 55 34.54 5.70 -6.07
N TYR A 56 35.76 6.12 -6.31
CA TYR A 56 36.19 7.46 -6.00
C TYR A 56 35.59 8.43 -6.99
N SER A 57 34.92 9.45 -6.53
CA SER A 57 34.65 10.62 -7.35
C SER A 57 35.97 11.39 -7.54
N SER A 58 36.67 11.10 -8.64
CA SER A 58 37.93 11.79 -8.95
C SER A 58 37.74 13.17 -9.56
N ASN A 59 36.51 13.56 -9.89
CA ASN A 59 36.19 14.86 -10.50
C ASN A 59 35.11 15.57 -9.70
N ASN A 60 35.53 16.16 -8.60
CA ASN A 60 34.63 16.78 -7.67
C ASN A 60 34.48 18.28 -7.91
N SER A 61 33.41 18.70 -8.56
CA SER A 61 32.96 20.08 -8.55
C SER A 61 32.11 20.42 -7.32
N ALA A 62 31.77 19.46 -6.48
CA ALA A 62 30.88 19.63 -5.33
C ALA A 62 31.61 19.87 -3.99
N GLY A 63 32.93 19.77 -3.94
CA GLY A 63 33.70 20.08 -2.74
C GLY A 63 33.82 18.93 -1.72
N LYS A 64 34.50 19.19 -0.63
CA LYS A 64 34.67 18.31 0.54
C LYS A 64 33.51 18.53 1.52
N LEU A 65 33.32 17.59 2.45
CA LEU A 65 32.56 17.87 3.66
C LEU A 65 33.44 18.73 4.58
N ASP A 66 33.15 20.01 4.64
CA ASP A 66 33.86 20.89 5.55
C ASP A 66 33.33 20.68 6.98
N ALA A 67 34.24 20.62 7.96
CA ALA A 67 33.87 20.56 9.35
C ALA A 67 33.01 21.78 9.72
N ASP A 68 32.02 21.55 10.57
CA ASP A 68 31.08 22.56 11.05
C ASP A 68 30.09 23.15 10.01
N GLU A 69 30.09 22.66 8.77
CA GLU A 69 29.11 23.05 7.78
C GLU A 69 28.06 21.96 7.52
N TRP A 70 26.83 22.37 7.28
CA TRP A 70 25.77 21.47 6.90
C TRP A 70 25.85 21.08 5.41
N ASN A 71 25.88 19.78 5.15
CA ASN A 71 25.86 19.23 3.81
C ASN A 71 24.63 18.34 3.63
N HIS A 72 23.90 18.54 2.54
CA HIS A 72 22.78 17.68 2.14
C HIS A 72 23.30 16.52 1.30
N LEU A 73 23.23 15.32 1.83
CA LEU A 73 23.60 14.09 1.14
C LEU A 73 22.37 13.31 0.74
N VAL A 74 22.26 12.97 -0.54
CA VAL A 74 21.15 12.13 -1.05
C VAL A 74 21.70 10.98 -1.87
N PHE A 75 21.14 9.83 -1.63
CA PHE A 75 21.53 8.58 -2.22
C PHE A 75 20.32 7.91 -2.87
N THR A 76 20.35 7.70 -4.19
CA THR A 76 19.26 7.07 -4.92
C THR A 76 19.72 5.83 -5.65
N GLY A 77 18.89 4.77 -5.65
CA GLY A 77 19.17 3.52 -6.36
C GLY A 77 18.02 3.14 -7.28
N THR A 78 18.29 3.01 -8.57
CA THR A 78 17.34 2.55 -9.58
C THR A 78 18.03 2.04 -10.84
N GLY A 79 17.45 1.03 -11.51
CA GLY A 79 17.89 0.57 -12.83
C GLY A 79 19.36 0.19 -12.90
N GLY A 80 19.91 -0.44 -11.86
CA GLY A 80 21.31 -0.85 -11.80
C GLY A 80 22.30 0.30 -11.59
N LYS A 81 21.83 1.48 -11.15
CA LYS A 81 22.68 2.62 -10.80
C LYS A 81 22.44 3.11 -9.39
N LEU A 82 23.51 3.57 -8.76
CA LEU A 82 23.49 4.32 -7.50
C LEU A 82 23.95 5.74 -7.76
N ASN A 83 23.13 6.72 -7.41
CA ASN A 83 23.51 8.13 -7.55
C ASN A 83 23.74 8.73 -6.17
N LEU A 84 24.87 9.38 -5.98
CA LEU A 84 25.15 10.20 -4.81
C LEU A 84 25.08 11.67 -5.21
N TYR A 85 24.25 12.41 -4.52
CA TYR A 85 24.15 13.86 -4.66
C TYR A 85 24.69 14.53 -3.39
N MET A 86 25.38 15.64 -3.58
CA MET A 86 25.80 16.49 -2.50
C MET A 86 25.32 17.91 -2.79
N ASN A 87 24.63 18.50 -1.81
CA ASN A 87 24.11 19.86 -1.92
C ASN A 87 23.28 20.10 -3.20
N GLY A 88 22.44 19.09 -3.53
CA GLY A 88 21.55 19.11 -4.68
C GLY A 88 22.19 18.78 -6.03
N VAL A 89 23.51 18.57 -6.09
CA VAL A 89 24.26 18.30 -7.33
C VAL A 89 24.71 16.83 -7.37
N LEU A 90 24.56 16.18 -8.54
CA LEU A 90 25.05 14.83 -8.75
C LEU A 90 26.57 14.77 -8.64
N ASN A 91 27.05 14.01 -7.69
CA ASN A 91 28.48 13.83 -7.42
C ASN A 91 29.02 12.60 -8.18
N THR A 92 28.34 11.45 -8.08
CA THR A 92 28.76 10.21 -8.75
C THR A 92 27.57 9.29 -9.04
N SER A 93 27.70 8.48 -10.08
CA SER A 93 26.63 7.57 -10.55
C SER A 93 27.20 6.22 -11.00
N PRO A 94 27.72 5.40 -10.08
CA PRO A 94 28.25 4.08 -10.39
C PRO A 94 27.16 3.07 -10.79
N ASN A 95 27.57 2.05 -11.54
CA ASN A 95 26.73 0.89 -11.79
C ASN A 95 26.62 0.03 -10.52
N PHE A 96 25.46 -0.52 -10.31
CA PHE A 96 25.14 -1.40 -9.17
C PHE A 96 24.43 -2.65 -9.67
N GLN A 97 24.79 -3.81 -9.14
CA GLN A 97 24.10 -5.05 -9.46
C GLN A 97 22.85 -5.19 -8.59
N GLU A 98 21.69 -5.23 -9.23
CA GLU A 98 20.42 -5.48 -8.51
C GLU A 98 20.41 -6.88 -7.92
N GLY A 99 19.87 -7.03 -6.71
CA GLY A 99 19.70 -8.31 -6.03
C GLY A 99 20.40 -8.43 -4.67
N ALA A 100 21.15 -7.41 -4.23
CA ALA A 100 21.63 -7.37 -2.86
C ALA A 100 20.44 -7.19 -1.89
N GLN A 101 20.20 -8.19 -1.06
CA GLN A 101 19.16 -8.09 -0.04
C GLN A 101 19.62 -7.14 1.07
N VAL A 102 18.78 -6.17 1.41
CA VAL A 102 19.04 -5.19 2.45
C VAL A 102 18.69 -5.79 3.80
N GLY A 103 19.68 -5.89 4.69
CA GLY A 103 19.50 -6.46 6.03
C GLY A 103 19.20 -5.43 7.13
N GLY A 104 19.46 -4.14 6.91
CA GLY A 104 19.21 -3.07 7.88
C GLY A 104 19.82 -1.75 7.45
N PHE A 105 19.29 -0.67 7.98
CA PHE A 105 19.78 0.69 7.77
C PHE A 105 20.49 1.18 9.04
N VAL A 106 21.64 1.82 8.87
CA VAL A 106 22.46 2.32 9.97
C VAL A 106 22.85 3.78 9.71
N ILE A 107 22.69 4.62 10.71
CA ILE A 107 23.21 6.00 10.74
C ILE A 107 24.46 6.01 11.58
N ALA A 108 25.54 6.59 11.07
CA ALA A 108 26.78 6.87 11.77
C ALA A 108 27.54 5.66 12.35
N GLN A 109 27.33 4.44 11.87
CA GLN A 109 28.15 3.30 12.30
C GLN A 109 28.39 2.28 11.19
N ALA A 110 29.66 2.08 10.85
CA ALA A 110 30.15 0.87 10.22
C ALA A 110 31.56 0.57 10.71
N ASN A 111 31.84 -0.64 11.13
CA ASN A 111 33.19 -1.15 11.43
C ASN A 111 34.05 -0.35 12.43
N ASN A 112 33.46 0.22 13.47
CA ASN A 112 34.12 1.00 14.52
C ASN A 112 34.69 2.39 14.09
N ASN A 113 34.39 2.86 12.89
CA ASN A 113 34.75 4.19 12.41
C ASN A 113 33.51 5.06 12.25
N SER A 114 32.80 5.32 13.34
CA SER A 114 31.66 6.25 13.31
C SER A 114 32.15 7.70 13.10
N ALA A 115 31.44 8.41 12.24
CA ALA A 115 31.69 9.84 12.07
C ALA A 115 31.23 10.61 13.31
N GLY A 116 32.05 11.50 13.84
CA GLY A 116 31.57 12.58 14.69
C GLY A 116 30.77 13.56 13.83
N ALA A 117 29.45 13.39 13.83
CA ALA A 117 28.57 14.20 12.98
C ALA A 117 27.19 14.40 13.63
N ILE A 118 26.55 15.50 13.28
CA ILE A 118 25.14 15.75 13.55
C ILE A 118 24.37 15.41 12.27
N HIS A 119 23.32 14.62 12.41
CA HIS A 119 22.39 14.29 11.32
C HIS A 119 21.05 14.96 11.54
N ASP A 120 20.46 15.46 10.45
CA ASP A 120 19.14 16.08 10.47
C ASP A 120 18.35 15.69 9.21
N GLU A 121 17.01 15.74 9.28
CA GLU A 121 16.10 15.46 8.16
C GLU A 121 16.41 14.13 7.44
N VAL A 122 16.63 13.05 8.19
CA VAL A 122 16.92 11.73 7.61
C VAL A 122 15.66 11.13 7.02
N GLY A 123 15.63 10.97 5.71
CA GLY A 123 14.49 10.41 4.96
C GLY A 123 14.84 9.14 4.17
N LEU A 124 14.00 8.12 4.25
CA LEU A 124 14.09 6.90 3.45
C LEU A 124 12.82 6.73 2.61
N HIS A 125 12.98 6.67 1.29
CA HIS A 125 11.87 6.53 0.34
C HIS A 125 11.97 5.22 -0.44
N LYS A 126 10.85 4.59 -0.72
CA LYS A 126 10.79 3.36 -1.53
C LYS A 126 11.14 3.56 -3.00
N ILE A 127 11.06 4.78 -3.49
CA ILE A 127 11.32 5.12 -4.90
C ILE A 127 12.65 5.87 -5.03
N ALA A 128 13.31 5.71 -6.18
CA ALA A 128 14.44 6.55 -6.55
C ALA A 128 13.94 7.91 -7.01
N ARG A 129 14.29 8.95 -6.28
CA ARG A 129 13.93 10.31 -6.63
C ARG A 129 14.83 10.81 -7.76
N HIS A 130 14.23 11.54 -8.71
CA HIS A 130 14.95 12.17 -9.80
C HIS A 130 15.82 13.34 -9.28
N GLU A 131 16.90 13.68 -9.98
CA GLU A 131 17.84 14.74 -9.55
C GLU A 131 17.14 16.08 -9.29
N ARG A 132 16.09 16.43 -10.05
CA ARG A 132 15.30 17.64 -9.82
C ARG A 132 14.61 17.65 -8.46
N TRP A 133 14.13 16.51 -8.02
CA TRP A 133 13.55 16.37 -6.68
C TRP A 133 14.63 16.56 -5.61
N VAL A 134 15.80 15.94 -5.79
CA VAL A 134 16.93 16.06 -4.87
C VAL A 134 17.40 17.51 -4.78
N ASN A 135 17.55 18.17 -5.92
CA ASN A 135 17.93 19.59 -5.97
C ASN A 135 16.86 20.46 -5.29
N ALA A 136 15.58 20.22 -5.57
CA ALA A 136 14.47 20.95 -4.96
C ALA A 136 14.45 20.78 -3.44
N THR A 137 14.70 19.57 -2.92
CA THR A 137 14.78 19.31 -1.49
C THR A 137 15.91 20.10 -0.86
N TYR A 138 17.12 20.05 -1.44
CA TYR A 138 18.24 20.85 -1.00
C TYR A 138 17.91 22.35 -0.97
N GLN A 139 17.45 22.89 -2.09
CA GLN A 139 17.15 24.31 -2.22
C GLN A 139 16.06 24.78 -1.25
N SER A 140 15.07 23.93 -0.94
CA SER A 140 13.99 24.27 0.00
C SER A 140 14.44 24.34 1.46
N GLN A 141 15.52 23.68 1.79
CA GLN A 141 16.01 23.52 3.16
C GLN A 141 17.22 24.41 3.48
N VAL A 142 17.83 25.06 2.48
CA VAL A 142 18.93 26.00 2.70
C VAL A 142 18.40 27.35 3.19
N PRO A 143 18.81 27.81 4.37
CA PRO A 143 18.41 29.12 4.89
C PRO A 143 18.79 30.26 3.94
N GLY A 144 17.85 31.17 3.69
CA GLY A 144 18.08 32.34 2.84
C GLY A 144 18.03 32.05 1.34
N ASN A 145 17.78 30.83 0.93
CA ASN A 145 17.55 30.50 -0.46
C ASN A 145 16.16 30.97 -0.92
N SER A 146 16.09 31.56 -2.11
CA SER A 146 14.84 32.06 -2.70
C SER A 146 13.96 30.94 -3.28
N PHE A 147 14.24 29.68 -2.94
CA PHE A 147 13.46 28.52 -3.40
C PHE A 147 11.96 28.63 -3.07
N VAL A 148 11.60 29.35 -2.01
CA VAL A 148 10.19 29.62 -1.64
C VAL A 148 9.52 30.66 -2.56
N ASN A 149 10.26 31.37 -3.39
CA ASN A 149 9.73 32.23 -4.44
C ASN A 149 9.43 31.42 -5.71
N TYR A 150 8.68 30.36 -5.55
CA TYR A 150 8.23 29.51 -6.65
C TYR A 150 7.20 30.22 -7.57
N GLY A 151 7.64 31.24 -8.24
CA GLY A 151 6.91 31.72 -9.37
C GLY A 151 7.22 30.89 -10.59
N THR A 152 6.98 29.74 -10.84
CA THR A 152 7.12 28.96 -12.06
C THR A 152 8.10 27.81 -12.02
N LEU A 153 7.79 26.76 -11.30
CA LEU A 153 8.30 25.43 -11.69
C LEU A 153 7.47 24.98 -12.91
N ALA A 154 7.92 25.29 -14.10
CA ALA A 154 7.21 24.99 -15.31
C ALA A 154 7.71 23.71 -15.93
N GLY A 155 7.36 22.59 -15.33
CA GLY A 155 7.36 21.30 -15.99
C GLY A 155 6.03 21.04 -16.71
N PRO A 156 5.92 20.05 -17.61
CA PRO A 156 4.63 19.56 -18.05
C PRO A 156 3.81 19.11 -16.84
N PRO A 157 2.48 19.26 -16.83
CA PRO A 157 1.65 18.67 -15.79
C PRO A 157 1.92 17.17 -15.67
N TYR A 158 1.82 16.63 -14.46
CA TYR A 158 1.82 15.17 -14.25
C TYR A 158 0.89 14.80 -13.11
N PHE A 159 0.31 13.61 -13.18
CA PHE A 159 -0.63 13.10 -12.20
C PHE A 159 0.11 12.29 -11.15
N GLU A 160 -0.12 12.62 -9.87
CA GLU A 160 0.48 11.93 -8.71
C GLU A 160 -0.49 10.95 -8.02
N ASP A 161 -1.75 10.92 -8.43
CA ASP A 161 -2.73 10.07 -7.76
C ASP A 161 -2.35 8.60 -7.81
N THR A 162 -2.54 7.93 -6.69
CA THR A 162 -2.57 6.46 -6.61
C THR A 162 -3.97 5.91 -6.90
N VAL A 163 -5.00 6.72 -6.78
CA VAL A 163 -6.38 6.35 -7.08
C VAL A 163 -6.57 6.29 -8.60
N SER A 164 -7.10 5.19 -9.08
CA SER A 164 -7.46 4.99 -10.50
C SER A 164 -8.91 4.58 -10.69
N GLU A 165 -9.60 4.23 -9.62
CA GLU A 165 -11.00 3.78 -9.66
C GLU A 165 -11.86 4.56 -8.67
N LEU A 166 -13.02 5.02 -9.14
CA LEU A 166 -14.01 5.74 -8.38
C LEU A 166 -15.27 4.88 -8.25
N TYR A 167 -16.08 5.18 -7.26
CA TYR A 167 -17.33 4.47 -7.00
C TYR A 167 -18.48 5.47 -6.82
N GLY A 168 -19.67 5.05 -7.22
CA GLY A 168 -20.87 5.82 -7.04
C GLY A 168 -22.12 4.95 -7.01
N LYS A 169 -23.25 5.55 -6.67
CA LYS A 169 -24.58 4.92 -6.75
C LYS A 169 -25.40 5.63 -7.82
N LYS A 170 -26.23 4.88 -8.49
CA LYS A 170 -27.18 5.39 -9.48
C LYS A 170 -28.00 6.54 -8.91
N ASN A 171 -28.08 7.64 -9.65
CA ASN A 171 -28.86 8.85 -9.31
C ASN A 171 -28.41 9.54 -8.00
N VAL A 172 -27.27 9.14 -7.41
CA VAL A 172 -26.69 9.78 -6.23
C VAL A 172 -25.43 10.52 -6.63
N ALA A 173 -25.24 11.73 -6.12
CA ALA A 173 -24.01 12.49 -6.36
C ALA A 173 -22.81 11.69 -5.86
N ILE A 174 -21.79 11.53 -6.71
CA ILE A 174 -20.54 10.90 -6.30
C ILE A 174 -19.81 11.76 -5.28
N ALA A 175 -18.97 11.15 -4.45
CA ALA A 175 -18.02 11.90 -3.65
C ALA A 175 -17.14 12.76 -4.57
N PRO A 176 -17.02 14.07 -4.32
CA PRO A 176 -16.19 14.95 -5.15
C PRO A 176 -14.77 14.40 -5.27
N PHE A 177 -14.31 14.17 -6.48
CA PHE A 177 -12.95 13.69 -6.75
C PHE A 177 -12.17 14.80 -7.46
N THR A 178 -10.97 15.08 -6.97
CA THR A 178 -10.05 16.03 -7.61
C THR A 178 -8.73 15.30 -7.87
N PRO A 179 -8.32 15.13 -9.14
CA PRO A 179 -7.01 14.57 -9.46
C PRO A 179 -5.88 15.37 -8.83
N THR A 180 -4.90 14.70 -8.28
CA THR A 180 -3.69 15.34 -7.79
C THR A 180 -2.74 15.56 -8.96
N VAL A 181 -2.64 16.81 -9.40
CA VAL A 181 -1.81 17.20 -10.53
C VAL A 181 -0.73 18.15 -10.07
N PHE A 182 0.51 17.83 -10.38
CA PHE A 182 1.62 18.76 -10.25
C PHE A 182 1.80 19.50 -11.58
N ALA A 183 1.76 20.81 -11.54
CA ALA A 183 1.94 21.65 -12.71
C ALA A 183 2.67 22.94 -12.35
N GLY A 184 3.43 23.47 -13.30
CA GLY A 184 4.16 24.73 -13.13
C GLY A 184 3.27 25.96 -13.33
N GLY A 185 2.08 25.99 -12.76
CA GLY A 185 1.10 27.06 -12.90
C GLY A 185 -0.30 26.54 -12.60
N SER A 186 -1.32 27.32 -12.89
CA SER A 186 -2.72 26.89 -12.75
C SER A 186 -3.14 26.14 -14.03
N PRO A 187 -3.19 24.80 -14.04
CA PRO A 187 -3.60 24.05 -15.22
C PRO A 187 -5.11 24.23 -15.46
N THR A 188 -5.51 24.05 -16.70
CA THR A 188 -6.91 23.85 -17.08
C THR A 188 -7.17 22.36 -17.27
N TYR A 189 -8.39 21.93 -16.98
CA TYR A 189 -8.77 20.53 -16.99
C TYR A 189 -9.89 20.26 -17.98
N THR A 190 -9.77 19.13 -18.68
CA THR A 190 -10.85 18.56 -19.48
C THR A 190 -10.98 17.08 -19.17
N ALA A 191 -12.16 16.52 -19.41
CA ALA A 191 -12.38 15.08 -19.30
C ALA A 191 -13.11 14.58 -20.55
N ALA A 192 -12.73 13.40 -21.01
CA ALA A 192 -13.38 12.67 -22.10
C ALA A 192 -13.87 11.32 -21.59
N GLY A 193 -15.10 10.94 -21.97
CA GLY A 193 -15.70 9.66 -21.58
C GLY A 193 -16.31 9.63 -20.18
N LEU A 194 -16.55 10.79 -19.55
CA LEU A 194 -17.34 10.84 -18.32
C LEU A 194 -18.76 10.34 -18.59
N PRO A 195 -19.33 9.49 -17.71
CA PRO A 195 -20.75 9.16 -17.75
C PRO A 195 -21.66 10.41 -17.77
N PRO A 196 -22.78 10.36 -18.45
CA PRO A 196 -23.77 11.45 -18.43
C PRO A 196 -24.14 11.87 -17.02
N GLY A 197 -24.26 13.18 -16.79
CA GLY A 197 -24.56 13.74 -15.46
C GLY A 197 -23.34 13.97 -14.57
N LEU A 198 -22.17 13.45 -14.95
CA LEU A 198 -20.90 13.84 -14.32
C LEU A 198 -20.23 14.98 -15.10
N SER A 199 -19.54 15.83 -14.41
CA SER A 199 -18.83 16.97 -15.00
C SER A 199 -17.50 17.22 -14.31
N ILE A 200 -16.57 17.84 -15.04
CA ILE A 200 -15.29 18.31 -14.50
C ILE A 200 -15.27 19.85 -14.45
N ASN A 201 -14.80 20.39 -13.35
CA ASN A 201 -14.53 21.81 -13.25
C ASN A 201 -13.20 22.13 -13.96
N SER A 202 -13.26 22.97 -14.98
CA SER A 202 -12.09 23.27 -15.83
C SER A 202 -10.96 24.01 -15.12
N SER A 203 -11.21 24.65 -13.97
CA SER A 203 -10.19 25.38 -13.21
C SER A 203 -9.60 24.57 -12.07
N THR A 204 -10.39 23.68 -11.45
CA THR A 204 -9.94 22.89 -10.28
C THR A 204 -9.67 21.44 -10.58
N GLY A 205 -10.17 20.93 -11.71
CA GLY A 205 -10.12 19.50 -12.05
C GLY A 205 -11.11 18.65 -11.25
N GLN A 206 -11.94 19.24 -10.39
CA GLN A 206 -12.89 18.52 -9.57
C GLN A 206 -14.00 17.88 -10.42
N ILE A 207 -14.21 16.59 -10.22
CA ILE A 207 -15.28 15.81 -10.85
C ILE A 207 -16.41 15.65 -9.84
N THR A 208 -17.63 15.99 -10.27
CA THR A 208 -18.85 15.93 -9.47
C THR A 208 -20.05 15.58 -10.34
N GLY A 209 -21.18 15.32 -9.71
CA GLY A 209 -22.46 15.05 -10.38
C GLY A 209 -23.05 13.72 -9.98
N ALA A 210 -24.11 13.32 -10.64
CA ALA A 210 -24.80 12.04 -10.49
C ALA A 210 -25.12 11.48 -11.87
N THR A 211 -25.07 10.16 -12.01
CA THR A 211 -25.40 9.47 -13.26
C THR A 211 -26.43 8.37 -13.01
N ASP A 212 -27.22 8.05 -14.01
CA ASP A 212 -28.14 6.92 -14.03
C ASP A 212 -27.55 5.69 -14.76
N GLU A 213 -26.37 5.84 -15.38
CA GLU A 213 -25.66 4.73 -16.02
C GLU A 213 -25.01 3.83 -14.98
N VAL A 214 -25.51 2.59 -14.89
CA VAL A 214 -24.97 1.55 -13.99
C VAL A 214 -23.88 0.75 -14.70
N GLY A 215 -22.87 0.35 -13.95
CA GLY A 215 -21.76 -0.45 -14.44
C GLY A 215 -20.43 0.29 -14.40
N ALA A 216 -19.44 -0.29 -15.09
CA ALA A 216 -18.09 0.25 -15.17
C ALA A 216 -17.90 1.09 -16.43
N SER A 217 -17.36 2.29 -16.26
CA SER A 217 -16.97 3.20 -17.34
C SER A 217 -15.55 3.68 -17.15
N SER A 218 -14.88 4.05 -18.24
CA SER A 218 -13.55 4.65 -18.20
C SER A 218 -13.59 6.06 -18.76
N PHE A 219 -12.89 6.98 -18.13
CA PHE A 219 -12.75 8.34 -18.61
C PHE A 219 -11.31 8.83 -18.48
N THR A 220 -10.92 9.79 -19.30
CA THR A 220 -9.58 10.35 -19.31
C THR A 220 -9.63 11.82 -18.92
N VAL A 221 -8.89 12.18 -17.90
CA VAL A 221 -8.68 13.59 -17.51
C VAL A 221 -7.39 14.08 -18.17
N THR A 222 -7.46 15.24 -18.79
CA THR A 222 -6.31 15.95 -19.34
C THR A 222 -6.12 17.26 -18.58
N ALA A 223 -4.93 17.44 -18.01
CA ALA A 223 -4.49 18.70 -17.44
C ALA A 223 -3.58 19.40 -18.43
N SER A 224 -3.89 20.66 -18.75
CA SER A 224 -3.16 21.48 -19.72
C SER A 224 -2.66 22.75 -19.05
N GLY A 225 -1.36 23.02 -19.20
CA GLY A 225 -0.72 24.23 -18.68
C GLY A 225 0.44 24.65 -19.58
N ALA A 226 1.13 25.71 -19.22
CA ALA A 226 2.32 26.14 -19.92
C ALA A 226 3.57 25.84 -19.09
N ASN A 227 4.69 25.53 -19.77
CA ASN A 227 5.99 25.48 -19.09
C ASN A 227 6.55 26.90 -18.86
N ALA A 228 7.71 27.04 -18.19
CA ALA A 228 8.34 28.34 -17.91
C ALA A 228 8.63 29.17 -19.17
N ALA A 229 8.76 28.54 -20.32
CA ALA A 229 8.96 29.22 -21.59
C ALA A 229 7.63 29.61 -22.28
N GLY A 230 6.48 29.45 -21.60
CA GLY A 230 5.15 29.72 -22.16
C GLY A 230 4.67 28.69 -23.19
N VAL A 231 5.39 27.59 -23.36
CA VAL A 231 5.00 26.52 -24.27
C VAL A 231 3.93 25.65 -23.65
N ALA A 232 2.77 25.55 -24.30
CA ALA A 232 1.66 24.69 -23.85
C ALA A 232 2.11 23.23 -23.73
N LYS A 233 1.77 22.63 -22.60
CA LYS A 233 2.02 21.24 -22.27
C LYS A 233 0.78 20.62 -21.65
N SER A 234 0.57 19.34 -21.90
CA SER A 234 -0.53 18.61 -21.28
C SER A 234 -0.06 17.22 -20.84
N ALA A 235 -0.77 16.69 -19.85
CA ALA A 235 -0.69 15.29 -19.46
C ALA A 235 -2.10 14.75 -19.30
N SER A 236 -2.26 13.44 -19.48
CA SER A 236 -3.54 12.78 -19.35
C SER A 236 -3.40 11.54 -18.47
N LYS A 237 -4.45 11.25 -17.70
CA LYS A 237 -4.58 10.02 -16.92
C LYS A 237 -5.97 9.45 -17.09
N THR A 238 -6.03 8.13 -17.29
CA THR A 238 -7.30 7.40 -17.37
C THR A 238 -7.68 6.90 -16.00
N TYR A 239 -8.96 7.08 -15.67
CA TYR A 239 -9.62 6.60 -14.47
C TYR A 239 -10.77 5.70 -14.87
N SER A 240 -11.17 4.82 -13.97
CA SER A 240 -12.43 4.08 -14.06
C SER A 240 -13.41 4.60 -13.02
N ILE A 241 -14.70 4.44 -13.30
CA ILE A 241 -15.76 4.65 -12.32
C ILE A 241 -16.74 3.48 -12.40
N LYS A 242 -17.12 2.95 -11.25
CA LYS A 242 -18.15 1.92 -11.12
C LYS A 242 -19.38 2.50 -10.42
N ILE A 243 -20.50 2.45 -11.09
CA ILE A 243 -21.80 2.89 -10.56
C ILE A 243 -22.63 1.65 -10.24
N SER A 244 -22.98 1.49 -8.98
CA SER A 244 -23.86 0.42 -8.51
C SER A 244 -25.31 0.91 -8.39
N ASP A 245 -26.24 -0.04 -8.40
CA ASP A 245 -27.66 0.20 -8.11
C ASP A 245 -28.16 -0.77 -7.03
N PRO A 246 -27.76 -0.58 -5.74
CA PRO A 246 -28.27 -1.41 -4.65
C PRO A 246 -29.80 -1.31 -4.49
N ASP A 247 -30.40 -0.26 -5.01
CA ASP A 247 -31.85 -0.03 -4.93
C ASP A 247 -32.65 -0.84 -5.95
N ALA A 248 -31.98 -1.46 -6.92
CA ALA A 248 -32.59 -2.43 -7.83
C ALA A 248 -32.91 -3.75 -7.15
N TYR A 249 -32.29 -4.08 -6.05
CA TYR A 249 -32.54 -5.32 -5.31
C TYR A 249 -33.81 -5.21 -4.48
N PRO A 250 -34.67 -6.25 -4.49
CA PRO A 250 -35.90 -6.25 -3.71
C PRO A 250 -35.69 -6.14 -2.21
N TYR A 251 -34.60 -6.68 -1.70
CA TYR A 251 -34.30 -6.71 -0.27
C TYR A 251 -32.95 -6.10 0.03
N LYS A 252 -32.89 -5.34 1.12
CA LYS A 252 -31.67 -4.69 1.61
C LYS A 252 -31.62 -4.66 3.12
N MET A 253 -30.39 -4.73 3.67
CA MET A 253 -30.15 -4.57 5.09
C MET A 253 -28.85 -3.79 5.32
N ASN A 254 -28.87 -2.84 6.24
CA ASN A 254 -27.69 -2.09 6.63
C ASN A 254 -27.07 -2.66 7.90
N PHE A 255 -25.77 -2.88 7.84
CA PHE A 255 -24.91 -3.22 8.98
C PHE A 255 -24.11 -1.99 9.36
N THR A 256 -24.31 -1.47 10.56
CA THR A 256 -23.54 -0.35 11.07
C THR A 256 -22.39 -0.85 11.94
N LEU A 257 -21.16 -0.52 11.58
CA LEU A 257 -19.96 -0.90 12.31
C LEU A 257 -19.72 0.11 13.42
N SER A 258 -20.45 -0.03 14.53
CA SER A 258 -20.44 0.92 15.65
C SER A 258 -19.32 0.66 16.67
N GLY A 259 -18.67 -0.50 16.59
CA GLY A 259 -17.65 -0.91 17.58
C GLY A 259 -16.25 -0.33 17.36
N TYR A 260 -15.99 0.28 16.21
CA TYR A 260 -14.67 0.83 15.93
C TYR A 260 -14.56 2.27 16.40
N ALA A 261 -13.77 2.50 17.46
CA ALA A 261 -13.51 3.82 18.05
C ALA A 261 -12.07 4.32 17.79
N GLY A 262 -11.33 3.67 16.90
CA GLY A 262 -9.96 4.06 16.54
C GLY A 262 -9.92 5.35 15.73
N SER A 263 -8.81 6.09 15.84
CA SER A 263 -8.57 7.32 15.08
C SER A 263 -8.04 7.06 13.66
N SER A 264 -7.48 5.88 13.41
CA SER A 264 -6.93 5.49 12.10
C SER A 264 -8.01 4.88 11.22
N THR A 265 -7.96 5.15 9.92
CA THR A 265 -8.83 4.47 8.95
C THR A 265 -8.34 3.05 8.72
N LEU A 266 -9.23 2.07 8.83
CA LEU A 266 -8.98 0.69 8.42
C LEU A 266 -9.47 0.51 6.99
N ASN A 267 -8.56 0.24 6.07
CA ASN A 267 -8.91 -0.02 4.67
C ASN A 267 -8.94 -1.52 4.41
N HIS A 268 -9.99 -1.97 3.74
CA HIS A 268 -10.16 -3.37 3.31
C HIS A 268 -10.06 -4.38 4.47
N PHE A 269 -10.59 -4.00 5.63
CA PHE A 269 -10.63 -4.88 6.79
C PHE A 269 -11.74 -5.93 6.60
N PRO A 270 -11.46 -7.24 6.78
CA PRO A 270 -12.48 -8.28 6.69
C PRO A 270 -13.38 -8.24 7.93
N VAL A 271 -14.66 -7.96 7.71
CA VAL A 271 -15.68 -7.90 8.74
C VAL A 271 -16.53 -9.16 8.69
N LEU A 272 -16.71 -9.84 9.81
CA LEU A 272 -17.65 -10.94 9.91
C LEU A 272 -19.07 -10.40 10.09
N LEU A 273 -19.93 -10.69 9.16
CA LEU A 273 -21.38 -10.44 9.24
C LEU A 273 -22.13 -11.75 9.41
N THR A 274 -23.19 -11.72 10.21
CA THR A 274 -24.03 -12.89 10.45
C THR A 274 -25.46 -12.62 10.01
N PHE A 275 -26.10 -13.66 9.46
CA PHE A 275 -27.53 -13.68 9.15
C PHE A 275 -28.16 -14.85 9.89
N ASP A 276 -29.31 -14.60 10.50
CA ASP A 276 -30.14 -15.63 11.10
C ASP A 276 -31.61 -15.20 11.13
N SER A 277 -32.52 -16.17 11.33
CA SER A 277 -33.96 -15.92 11.34
C SER A 277 -34.45 -15.05 12.51
N GLY A 278 -33.60 -14.73 13.49
CA GLY A 278 -33.93 -13.83 14.61
C GLY A 278 -33.79 -12.36 14.22
N ILE A 279 -33.16 -12.06 13.08
CA ILE A 279 -33.04 -10.67 12.60
C ILE A 279 -34.41 -10.21 12.10
N SER A 280 -34.92 -9.13 12.67
CA SER A 280 -36.26 -8.61 12.33
C SER A 280 -36.38 -8.25 10.85
N GLY A 281 -37.33 -8.83 10.18
CA GLY A 281 -37.61 -8.62 8.74
C GLY A 281 -36.71 -9.40 7.79
N PHE A 282 -35.79 -10.21 8.29
CA PHE A 282 -34.95 -11.09 7.48
C PHE A 282 -35.59 -12.45 7.28
N SER A 283 -35.44 -13.00 6.07
CA SER A 283 -35.87 -14.38 5.75
C SER A 283 -34.94 -14.96 4.67
N TYR A 284 -34.47 -16.16 4.86
CA TYR A 284 -33.74 -16.90 3.85
C TYR A 284 -34.56 -17.17 2.57
N ASN A 285 -35.90 -17.23 2.69
CA ASN A 285 -36.79 -17.41 1.54
C ASN A 285 -36.88 -16.17 0.63
N SER A 286 -36.30 -15.04 1.04
CA SER A 286 -36.26 -13.83 0.23
C SER A 286 -35.08 -13.80 -0.77
N PHE A 287 -34.19 -14.78 -0.69
CA PHE A 287 -33.12 -14.93 -1.68
C PHE A 287 -33.63 -15.58 -2.95
N ALA A 288 -33.16 -15.11 -4.08
CA ALA A 288 -33.44 -15.73 -5.38
C ALA A 288 -32.63 -17.00 -5.61
N SER A 289 -31.49 -17.14 -4.92
CA SER A 289 -30.62 -18.32 -4.96
C SER A 289 -30.58 -19.00 -3.60
N ALA A 290 -30.81 -20.31 -3.56
CA ALA A 290 -30.74 -21.11 -2.34
C ALA A 290 -29.37 -21.12 -1.67
N THR A 291 -28.31 -20.75 -2.41
CA THR A 291 -26.93 -20.67 -1.96
C THR A 291 -26.40 -19.22 -1.85
N ALA A 292 -27.32 -18.25 -1.74
CA ALA A 292 -27.03 -16.84 -1.70
C ALA A 292 -26.21 -16.30 -2.91
N GLY A 293 -26.37 -16.89 -4.07
CA GLY A 293 -25.69 -16.43 -5.29
C GLY A 293 -26.07 -15.00 -5.70
N ASP A 294 -27.22 -14.52 -5.28
CA ASP A 294 -27.76 -13.18 -5.50
C ASP A 294 -27.39 -12.17 -4.38
N LEU A 295 -26.63 -12.58 -3.37
CA LEU A 295 -26.17 -11.67 -2.32
C LEU A 295 -25.09 -10.73 -2.85
N ARG A 296 -25.17 -9.46 -2.48
CA ARG A 296 -24.16 -8.44 -2.76
C ARG A 296 -23.97 -7.56 -1.54
N PHE A 297 -22.77 -7.00 -1.38
CA PHE A 297 -22.48 -6.02 -0.34
C PHE A 297 -21.96 -4.74 -0.96
N TYR A 298 -22.36 -3.61 -0.39
CA TYR A 298 -21.96 -2.29 -0.87
C TYR A 298 -21.50 -1.40 0.27
N ALA A 299 -20.43 -0.65 0.03
CA ALA A 299 -20.05 0.48 0.88
C ALA A 299 -21.03 1.66 0.68
N SER A 300 -21.00 2.61 1.58
CA SER A 300 -21.78 3.86 1.45
C SER A 300 -21.45 4.65 0.17
N THR A 301 -20.24 4.50 -0.35
CA THR A 301 -19.78 5.10 -1.60
C THR A 301 -20.40 4.47 -2.85
N GLY A 302 -20.97 3.28 -2.75
CA GLY A 302 -21.41 2.47 -3.88
C GLY A 302 -20.40 1.45 -4.35
N GLU A 303 -19.23 1.36 -3.73
CA GLU A 303 -18.28 0.28 -3.98
C GLU A 303 -18.94 -1.07 -3.66
N GLU A 304 -18.94 -2.00 -4.62
CA GLU A 304 -19.33 -3.38 -4.38
C GLU A 304 -18.18 -4.10 -3.69
N LEU A 305 -18.49 -4.69 -2.53
CA LEU A 305 -17.50 -5.25 -1.61
C LEU A 305 -17.33 -6.74 -1.83
N PRO A 306 -16.12 -7.24 -2.10
CA PRO A 306 -15.83 -8.67 -2.10
C PRO A 306 -16.15 -9.31 -0.76
N TYR A 307 -16.64 -10.53 -0.81
CA TYR A 307 -16.97 -11.31 0.37
C TYR A 307 -16.69 -12.80 0.16
N GLU A 308 -16.65 -13.53 1.24
CA GLU A 308 -16.59 -14.99 1.29
C GLU A 308 -17.72 -15.51 2.18
N ILE A 309 -18.42 -16.54 1.73
CA ILE A 309 -19.41 -17.24 2.54
C ILE A 309 -18.68 -18.35 3.30
N GLU A 310 -18.41 -18.12 4.60
CA GLU A 310 -17.86 -19.15 5.46
C GLU A 310 -18.87 -20.26 5.74
N THR A 311 -20.11 -19.88 6.04
CA THR A 311 -21.20 -20.82 6.29
C THR A 311 -22.50 -20.22 5.78
N TRP A 312 -23.25 -20.99 5.00
CA TRP A 312 -24.62 -20.66 4.61
C TRP A 312 -25.58 -21.68 5.20
N ASP A 313 -26.19 -21.32 6.34
CA ASP A 313 -27.09 -22.19 7.08
C ASP A 313 -28.45 -21.53 7.19
N ILE A 314 -29.43 -22.03 6.39
CA ILE A 314 -30.80 -21.52 6.32
C ILE A 314 -31.65 -21.88 7.56
N THR A 315 -31.14 -22.77 8.40
CA THR A 315 -31.80 -23.21 9.65
C THR A 315 -31.17 -22.67 10.91
N GLY A 316 -29.98 -22.10 10.76
CA GLY A 316 -29.16 -21.57 11.84
C GLY A 316 -28.59 -20.18 11.52
N THR A 317 -27.29 -20.00 11.78
CA THR A 317 -26.59 -18.74 11.55
C THR A 317 -25.63 -18.87 10.38
N SER A 318 -25.89 -18.11 9.33
CA SER A 318 -24.94 -17.93 8.23
C SER A 318 -23.85 -16.92 8.61
N ARG A 319 -22.62 -17.16 8.13
CA ARG A 319 -21.43 -16.35 8.41
C ARG A 319 -20.76 -15.94 7.13
N ILE A 320 -20.54 -14.65 6.97
CA ILE A 320 -19.99 -14.08 5.75
C ILE A 320 -18.89 -13.09 6.11
N TRP A 321 -17.70 -13.30 5.58
CA TRP A 321 -16.60 -12.35 5.67
C TRP A 321 -16.70 -11.34 4.55
N VAL A 322 -16.85 -10.08 4.88
CA VAL A 322 -16.95 -8.99 3.91
C VAL A 322 -15.72 -8.10 4.02
N ARG A 323 -14.97 -7.96 2.93
CA ARG A 323 -13.88 -7.00 2.86
C ARG A 323 -14.47 -5.60 2.80
N SER A 324 -14.45 -4.89 3.92
CA SER A 324 -14.95 -3.50 3.98
C SER A 324 -14.20 -2.60 2.99
N GLY A 325 -14.81 -1.50 2.57
CA GLY A 325 -14.08 -0.40 1.96
C GLY A 325 -13.17 0.27 3.00
N SER A 326 -13.54 1.45 3.45
CA SER A 326 -12.83 2.15 4.54
C SER A 326 -13.72 2.21 5.79
N ILE A 327 -13.18 1.79 6.94
CA ILE A 327 -13.82 1.96 8.25
C ILE A 327 -13.17 3.16 8.94
N SER A 328 -13.97 4.20 9.19
CA SER A 328 -13.53 5.40 9.89
C SER A 328 -14.57 5.79 10.94
N GLY A 329 -14.24 5.58 12.22
CA GLY A 329 -15.16 5.84 13.32
C GLY A 329 -16.34 4.86 13.40
N THR A 330 -17.34 5.20 14.20
CA THR A 330 -18.41 4.30 14.66
C THR A 330 -19.64 4.23 13.74
N ASN A 331 -19.63 4.87 12.57
CA ASN A 331 -20.81 5.00 11.72
C ASN A 331 -20.61 4.45 10.29
N THR A 332 -19.62 3.58 10.10
CA THR A 332 -19.41 2.95 8.79
C THR A 332 -20.56 1.97 8.52
N VAL A 333 -21.17 2.09 7.35
CA VAL A 333 -22.30 1.24 6.96
C VAL A 333 -21.92 0.35 5.79
N ILE A 334 -22.20 -0.92 5.92
CA ILE A 334 -22.21 -1.90 4.83
C ILE A 334 -23.67 -2.23 4.52
N THR A 335 -24.07 -2.12 3.26
CA THR A 335 -25.41 -2.50 2.80
C THR A 335 -25.35 -3.87 2.15
N ALA A 336 -26.06 -4.84 2.69
CA ALA A 336 -26.35 -6.10 1.99
C ALA A 336 -27.59 -5.92 1.12
N ALA A 337 -27.58 -6.51 -0.09
CA ALA A 337 -28.68 -6.46 -1.05
C ALA A 337 -28.86 -7.86 -1.68
N TRP A 338 -30.12 -8.30 -1.88
CA TRP A 338 -30.41 -9.63 -2.43
C TRP A 338 -31.86 -9.70 -3.01
N GLY A 339 -32.22 -10.84 -3.56
CA GLY A 339 -33.54 -11.12 -4.10
C GLY A 339 -33.66 -10.86 -5.60
N ASP A 340 -32.61 -10.47 -6.29
CA ASP A 340 -32.62 -10.28 -7.74
C ASP A 340 -32.30 -11.58 -8.47
N ALA A 341 -33.34 -12.18 -9.09
CA ALA A 341 -33.20 -13.43 -9.83
C ALA A 341 -32.28 -13.33 -11.06
N SER A 342 -32.11 -12.14 -11.60
CA SER A 342 -31.15 -11.92 -12.70
C SER A 342 -29.69 -12.00 -12.25
N GLN A 343 -29.43 -11.87 -10.95
CA GLN A 343 -28.13 -11.93 -10.31
C GLN A 343 -27.91 -13.21 -9.47
N ALA A 344 -28.68 -14.29 -9.75
CA ALA A 344 -28.66 -15.51 -8.94
C ALA A 344 -27.34 -16.28 -8.93
N THR A 345 -26.38 -15.91 -9.77
CA THR A 345 -25.03 -16.47 -9.78
C THR A 345 -24.08 -15.60 -8.94
N ALA A 346 -23.38 -16.24 -7.99
CA ALA A 346 -22.38 -15.56 -7.19
C ALA A 346 -21.24 -15.00 -8.08
N PRO A 347 -20.76 -13.77 -7.80
CA PRO A 347 -19.61 -13.22 -8.48
C PRO A 347 -18.35 -14.05 -8.22
N SER A 348 -17.38 -13.98 -9.14
CA SER A 348 -16.10 -14.72 -9.01
C SER A 348 -15.34 -14.38 -7.75
N TYR A 349 -15.42 -13.13 -7.31
CA TYR A 349 -14.71 -12.65 -6.11
C TYR A 349 -15.16 -13.32 -4.80
N VAL A 350 -16.26 -14.05 -4.81
CA VAL A 350 -16.70 -14.86 -3.65
C VAL A 350 -15.79 -16.06 -3.41
N PHE A 351 -15.09 -16.52 -4.46
CA PHE A 351 -14.32 -17.77 -4.46
C PHE A 351 -12.83 -17.60 -4.77
N ASP A 352 -12.37 -16.39 -5.12
CA ASP A 352 -11.00 -16.15 -5.63
C ASP A 352 -10.03 -15.58 -4.58
N GLY A 353 -10.48 -15.48 -3.32
CA GLY A 353 -9.69 -14.92 -2.22
C GLY A 353 -9.71 -13.38 -2.14
N SER A 354 -10.54 -12.71 -2.94
CA SER A 354 -10.65 -11.25 -2.95
C SER A 354 -11.05 -10.66 -1.60
N ALA A 355 -11.79 -11.40 -0.77
CA ALA A 355 -12.13 -11.00 0.61
C ALA A 355 -10.88 -10.81 1.48
N TRP A 356 -9.79 -11.50 1.18
CA TRP A 356 -8.53 -11.55 1.94
C TRP A 356 -7.35 -10.88 1.23
N SER A 357 -7.60 -10.03 0.24
CA SER A 357 -6.55 -9.45 -0.61
C SER A 357 -5.72 -8.33 0.07
N ASN A 358 -6.06 -7.91 1.30
CA ASN A 358 -5.37 -6.85 2.04
C ASN A 358 -4.10 -7.35 2.76
N GLY A 359 -3.18 -7.97 2.02
CA GLY A 359 -1.89 -8.40 2.55
C GLY A 359 -1.92 -9.71 3.33
N TYR A 360 -3.07 -10.38 3.44
CA TYR A 360 -3.14 -11.70 4.04
C TYR A 360 -2.28 -12.69 3.27
N GLN A 361 -1.45 -13.40 4.00
CA GLN A 361 -0.63 -14.45 3.43
C GLN A 361 -1.33 -15.79 3.42
N ALA A 362 -2.21 -16.02 4.38
CA ALA A 362 -3.12 -17.15 4.47
C ALA A 362 -4.27 -16.81 5.43
N ALA A 363 -5.43 -17.42 5.21
CA ALA A 363 -6.60 -17.39 6.09
C ALA A 363 -7.25 -18.77 6.10
N TRP A 364 -7.37 -19.39 7.27
CA TRP A 364 -7.93 -20.73 7.42
C TRP A 364 -9.10 -20.70 8.40
N HIS A 365 -10.29 -21.10 7.94
CA HIS A 365 -11.53 -21.05 8.73
C HIS A 365 -11.88 -22.40 9.37
N PHE A 366 -11.24 -23.48 8.94
CA PHE A 366 -11.45 -24.85 9.44
C PHE A 366 -12.89 -25.36 9.29
N GLN A 367 -13.61 -24.88 8.29
CA GLN A 367 -15.00 -25.32 8.04
C GLN A 367 -15.08 -26.66 7.30
N GLU A 368 -14.10 -26.90 6.39
CA GLU A 368 -14.06 -28.10 5.56
C GLU A 368 -13.32 -29.24 6.27
N MET A 369 -14.00 -30.03 7.00
CA MET A 369 -13.38 -31.20 7.66
C MET A 369 -13.76 -32.53 7.02
N SER A 370 -13.92 -32.58 5.71
CA SER A 370 -13.93 -33.84 5.01
C SER A 370 -12.53 -34.19 4.51
N GLY A 371 -11.78 -34.95 5.32
CA GLY A 371 -10.40 -35.29 5.00
C GLY A 371 -9.37 -34.49 5.82
N LEU A 372 -8.10 -34.62 5.45
CA LEU A 372 -6.97 -33.99 6.17
C LEU A 372 -6.54 -32.66 5.58
N LEU A 373 -7.34 -32.04 4.72
CA LEU A 373 -7.02 -30.78 4.05
C LEU A 373 -7.88 -29.65 4.58
N THR A 374 -7.27 -28.55 4.98
CA THR A 374 -8.00 -27.31 5.32
C THR A 374 -7.64 -26.22 4.30
N THR A 375 -8.66 -25.59 3.74
CA THR A 375 -8.52 -24.68 2.62
C THR A 375 -8.01 -23.32 3.09
N ASP A 376 -7.02 -22.75 2.38
CA ASP A 376 -6.65 -21.36 2.51
C ASP A 376 -7.62 -20.51 1.69
N SER A 377 -8.30 -19.59 2.33
CA SER A 377 -9.25 -18.67 1.72
C SER A 377 -8.62 -17.52 0.93
N THR A 378 -7.29 -17.38 0.99
CA THR A 378 -6.58 -16.40 0.15
C THR A 378 -6.29 -16.97 -1.24
N SER A 379 -6.01 -16.09 -2.20
CA SER A 379 -5.56 -16.50 -3.54
C SER A 379 -4.17 -17.19 -3.56
N ASN A 380 -3.48 -17.26 -2.41
CA ASN A 380 -2.15 -17.88 -2.32
C ASN A 380 -2.21 -19.42 -2.29
N ASN A 381 -3.38 -20.02 -2.02
CA ASN A 381 -3.61 -21.47 -1.99
C ASN A 381 -2.65 -22.24 -1.07
N ARG A 382 -2.41 -21.72 0.13
CA ARG A 382 -1.55 -22.33 1.16
C ARG A 382 -2.37 -23.24 2.07
N HIS A 383 -2.93 -24.27 1.46
CA HIS A 383 -3.76 -25.24 2.19
C HIS A 383 -2.97 -25.96 3.27
N LEU A 384 -3.63 -26.28 4.39
CA LEU A 384 -3.05 -27.07 5.47
C LEU A 384 -3.38 -28.54 5.30
N THR A 385 -2.41 -29.38 5.59
CA THR A 385 -2.61 -30.81 5.79
C THR A 385 -2.58 -31.10 7.28
N ALA A 386 -3.60 -31.78 7.79
CA ALA A 386 -3.66 -32.22 9.17
C ALA A 386 -3.05 -33.63 9.30
N GLU A 387 -2.29 -33.84 10.37
CA GLU A 387 -1.65 -35.10 10.70
C GLU A 387 -1.93 -35.45 12.17
N GLY A 388 -1.62 -36.66 12.55
CA GLY A 388 -1.71 -37.16 13.92
C GLY A 388 -3.09 -37.62 14.37
N GLY A 389 -4.17 -37.21 13.69
CA GLY A 389 -5.53 -37.53 14.08
C GLY A 389 -6.39 -36.32 14.45
N ALA A 390 -5.91 -35.13 14.12
CA ALA A 390 -6.65 -33.89 14.33
C ALA A 390 -8.12 -34.00 13.82
N THR A 391 -9.06 -33.47 14.60
CA THR A 391 -10.49 -33.58 14.34
C THR A 391 -11.19 -32.23 14.33
N THR A 392 -12.43 -32.18 13.86
CA THR A 392 -13.26 -30.99 13.97
C THR A 392 -13.71 -30.76 15.41
N GLY A 393 -13.71 -29.49 15.82
CA GLY A 393 -14.31 -29.03 17.07
C GLY A 393 -15.18 -27.80 16.85
N THR A 394 -15.92 -27.39 17.85
CA THR A 394 -16.64 -26.12 17.83
C THR A 394 -15.65 -24.97 18.02
N GLY A 395 -15.57 -24.08 17.03
CA GLY A 395 -14.74 -22.88 17.07
C GLY A 395 -15.41 -21.69 17.76
N GLN A 396 -14.70 -20.58 17.83
CA GLN A 396 -15.28 -19.29 18.24
C GLN A 396 -16.15 -18.72 17.12
N VAL A 397 -15.74 -18.93 15.87
CA VAL A 397 -16.49 -18.61 14.66
C VAL A 397 -16.65 -19.93 13.90
N GLY A 398 -17.89 -20.41 13.77
CA GLY A 398 -18.16 -21.68 13.08
C GLY A 398 -17.46 -22.90 13.68
N ASN A 399 -16.78 -23.66 12.85
CA ASN A 399 -15.97 -24.81 13.25
C ASN A 399 -14.53 -24.38 13.59
N GLY A 400 -13.83 -25.28 14.23
CA GLY A 400 -12.42 -25.15 14.56
C GLY A 400 -11.75 -26.52 14.48
N ILE A 401 -10.45 -26.56 14.71
CA ILE A 401 -9.71 -27.81 14.77
C ILE A 401 -9.39 -28.17 16.22
N ALA A 402 -9.61 -29.41 16.56
CA ALA A 402 -9.27 -30.00 17.86
C ALA A 402 -8.03 -30.85 17.72
N LEU A 403 -7.03 -30.55 18.54
CA LEU A 403 -5.74 -31.23 18.64
C LEU A 403 -5.69 -31.95 19.99
N ASP A 404 -5.23 -33.21 20.04
CA ASP A 404 -5.23 -34.04 21.23
C ASP A 404 -4.04 -33.79 22.18
N GLY A 405 -3.11 -32.94 21.76
CA GLY A 405 -1.92 -32.58 22.54
C GLY A 405 -0.78 -33.62 22.50
N SER A 406 -0.87 -34.65 21.65
CA SER A 406 0.14 -35.71 21.53
C SER A 406 0.96 -35.53 20.24
N ASN A 407 0.36 -35.77 19.08
CA ASN A 407 1.03 -35.77 17.79
C ASN A 407 0.25 -35.08 16.68
N ASP A 408 -0.84 -34.41 17.04
CA ASP A 408 -1.65 -33.67 16.09
C ASP A 408 -0.94 -32.40 15.63
N GLN A 409 -0.89 -32.18 14.33
CA GLN A 409 -0.35 -30.96 13.73
C GLN A 409 -1.07 -30.60 12.43
N LEU A 410 -0.92 -29.34 12.04
CA LEU A 410 -1.34 -28.84 10.73
C LEU A 410 -0.14 -28.16 10.07
N GLU A 411 0.12 -28.51 8.82
CA GLU A 411 1.23 -27.96 8.06
C GLU A 411 0.79 -27.45 6.68
N ALA A 412 1.21 -26.23 6.34
CA ALA A 412 1.20 -25.75 4.96
C ALA A 412 2.54 -26.10 4.31
N ILE A 413 2.58 -27.20 3.59
CA ILE A 413 3.83 -27.75 3.02
C ILE A 413 4.48 -26.71 2.10
N GLY A 414 5.76 -26.42 2.40
CA GLY A 414 6.56 -25.46 1.62
C GLY A 414 6.31 -23.98 1.95
N PHE A 415 5.36 -23.65 2.80
CA PHE A 415 5.13 -22.28 3.26
C PHE A 415 5.88 -22.02 4.57
N LYS A 416 6.85 -21.11 4.52
CA LYS A 416 7.70 -20.75 5.68
C LYS A 416 7.19 -19.49 6.42
N GLY A 417 5.95 -19.06 6.15
CA GLY A 417 5.45 -17.79 6.67
C GLY A 417 6.12 -16.58 6.03
N VAL A 418 6.00 -15.43 6.68
CA VAL A 418 6.70 -14.21 6.28
C VAL A 418 8.13 -14.30 6.80
N THR A 419 9.10 -14.43 5.91
CA THR A 419 10.51 -14.65 6.25
C THR A 419 11.29 -13.34 6.46
N GLY A 420 12.48 -13.44 7.07
CA GLY A 420 13.37 -12.31 7.31
C GLY A 420 12.86 -11.33 8.37
N GLY A 421 13.25 -10.07 8.25
CA GLY A 421 12.88 -8.96 9.15
C GLY A 421 11.58 -8.25 8.79
N ALA A 422 10.81 -8.74 7.81
CA ALA A 422 9.56 -8.10 7.40
C ALA A 422 8.52 -8.12 8.53
N ALA A 423 7.76 -7.02 8.64
CA ALA A 423 6.66 -6.92 9.60
C ALA A 423 5.60 -7.99 9.30
N ARG A 424 5.09 -8.61 10.34
CA ARG A 424 4.08 -9.67 10.24
C ARG A 424 3.14 -9.64 11.43
N SER A 425 1.92 -10.11 11.21
CA SER A 425 0.94 -10.39 12.25
C SER A 425 0.41 -11.81 12.06
N MET A 426 0.09 -12.47 13.14
CA MET A 426 -0.62 -13.75 13.16
C MET A 426 -1.68 -13.67 14.26
N GLU A 427 -2.88 -14.08 13.94
CA GLU A 427 -4.01 -14.09 14.86
C GLU A 427 -4.71 -15.45 14.82
N THR A 428 -5.18 -15.91 15.96
CA THR A 428 -5.94 -17.14 16.08
C THR A 428 -6.75 -17.14 17.38
N TRP A 429 -7.88 -17.81 17.37
CA TRP A 429 -8.60 -18.16 18.58
C TRP A 429 -8.10 -19.51 19.09
N VAL A 430 -7.74 -19.58 20.36
CA VAL A 430 -7.27 -20.81 21.00
C VAL A 430 -8.10 -21.08 22.25
N LYS A 431 -8.57 -22.30 22.38
CA LYS A 431 -9.23 -22.78 23.60
C LYS A 431 -8.47 -23.99 24.11
N THR A 432 -7.87 -23.90 25.31
CA THR A 432 -7.18 -25.01 25.96
C THR A 432 -8.10 -25.70 26.96
N THR A 433 -7.99 -27.00 27.10
CA THR A 433 -8.71 -27.82 28.06
C THR A 433 -7.83 -28.26 29.24
N GLY A 434 -6.54 -27.92 29.23
CA GLY A 434 -5.59 -28.24 30.31
C GLY A 434 -5.77 -27.31 31.51
N THR A 435 -5.73 -27.88 32.71
CA THR A 435 -5.49 -27.11 33.93
C THR A 435 -4.03 -26.70 33.97
N THR A 436 -3.76 -25.41 34.12
CA THR A 436 -2.41 -24.86 34.39
C THR A 436 -1.86 -25.39 35.69
#